data_9f6524f4f50d13d1515b68503c016e3b
#
_entry.id   9f6524f4f50d13d1515b68503c016e3b
#
_cell.length_a   1.000
_cell.length_b   1.000
_cell.length_c   1.000
_cell.angle_alpha   90.00
_cell.angle_beta   90.00
_cell.angle_gamma   90.00
#
_symmetry.space_group_name_H-M   'P 1'
#
loop_
_entity.id
_entity.type
_entity.pdbx_description
1 polymer ?
#
loop_
_entity_poly.entity_id
_entity_poly.type
_entity_poly.pdbx_seq_one_letter_code
_entity_poly.pdbx_strand_id
1 'polypeptide(L)'
;MEVKKKIKISQKIVTDFSELVGDLNPIHINEDYAKTTKFKRCIAHGPLLTSFLGKLFAQEYPGPGSILVEQNNKFIKPCYVGDNVIMTLQLENKEGNFYYLNTYVHNDKDVLLI
;
A
#
# COMPACT_ATOMS: atom_id res chain seq x y z
N MET A 1 -1.24 12.68 16.68
CA MET A 1 -1.95 12.81 15.41
C MET A 1 -1.93 11.46 14.69
N GLU A 2 -3.06 11.04 14.23
CA GLU A 2 -3.21 9.78 13.52
C GLU A 2 -4.25 9.91 12.42
N VAL A 3 -3.93 9.39 11.24
CA VAL A 3 -4.85 9.32 10.11
C VAL A 3 -5.04 7.86 9.74
N LYS A 4 -6.29 7.44 9.58
CA LYS A 4 -6.64 6.08 9.12
C LYS A 4 -7.55 6.18 7.91
N LYS A 5 -7.25 5.41 6.87
CA LYS A 5 -8.10 5.31 5.69
C LYS A 5 -8.25 3.85 5.28
N LYS A 6 -9.46 3.50 4.88
CA LYS A 6 -9.78 2.17 4.36
C LYS A 6 -9.84 2.21 2.85
N ILE A 7 -9.19 1.28 2.20
CA ILE A 7 -9.13 1.18 0.74
C ILE A 7 -9.36 -0.27 0.34
N LYS A 8 -10.26 -0.48 -0.62
CA LYS A 8 -10.42 -1.81 -1.23
C LYS A 8 -9.43 -1.95 -2.38
N ILE A 9 -8.59 -2.97 -2.33
CA ILE A 9 -7.61 -3.26 -3.37
C ILE A 9 -8.24 -4.17 -4.40
N SER A 10 -8.98 -3.58 -5.33
CA SER A 10 -9.70 -4.32 -6.37
C SER A 10 -8.77 -4.85 -7.45
N GLN A 11 -9.24 -5.85 -8.23
CA GLN A 11 -8.49 -6.34 -9.38
C GLN A 11 -8.23 -5.22 -10.39
N LYS A 12 -9.22 -4.34 -10.58
CA LYS A 12 -9.06 -3.20 -11.50
C LYS A 12 -7.88 -2.31 -11.09
N ILE A 13 -7.78 -1.96 -9.81
CA ILE A 13 -6.68 -1.15 -9.29
C ILE A 13 -5.34 -1.85 -9.55
N VAL A 14 -5.25 -3.13 -9.26
CA VAL A 14 -4.02 -3.91 -9.44
C VAL A 14 -3.64 -3.99 -10.91
N THR A 15 -4.60 -4.28 -11.78
CA THR A 15 -4.36 -4.36 -13.22
C THR A 15 -3.95 -3.01 -13.80
N ASP A 16 -4.63 -1.93 -13.42
CA ASP A 16 -4.30 -0.57 -13.87
C ASP A 16 -2.88 -0.18 -13.42
N PHE A 17 -2.49 -0.53 -12.20
CA PHE A 17 -1.15 -0.26 -11.70
C PHE A 17 -0.09 -1.07 -12.47
N SER A 18 -0.36 -2.36 -12.72
CA SER A 18 0.52 -3.21 -13.52
C SER A 18 0.80 -2.60 -14.89
N GLU A 19 -0.25 -2.14 -15.56
CA GLU A 19 -0.13 -1.52 -16.88
C GLU A 19 0.61 -0.19 -16.82
N LEU A 20 0.29 0.64 -15.82
CA LEU A 20 0.91 1.96 -15.67
C LEU A 20 2.42 1.88 -15.49
N VAL A 21 2.89 0.98 -14.63
CA VAL A 21 4.33 0.88 -14.30
C VAL A 21 5.08 -0.16 -15.12
N GLY A 22 4.36 -1.00 -15.88
CA GLY A 22 4.96 -2.06 -16.70
C GLY A 22 5.33 -3.32 -15.91
N ASP A 23 4.84 -3.48 -14.69
CA ASP A 23 5.01 -4.71 -13.91
C ASP A 23 3.87 -5.67 -14.23
N LEU A 24 4.10 -6.53 -15.22
CA LEU A 24 3.11 -7.50 -15.69
C LEU A 24 3.35 -8.89 -15.11
N ASN A 25 3.97 -8.98 -13.94
CA ASN A 25 4.18 -10.25 -13.26
C ASN A 25 2.82 -10.95 -13.06
N PRO A 26 2.66 -12.19 -13.57
CA PRO A 26 1.37 -12.87 -13.57
C PRO A 26 0.78 -13.13 -12.20
N ILE A 27 1.58 -13.09 -11.14
CA ILE A 27 1.06 -13.25 -9.77
C ILE A 27 0.05 -12.15 -9.40
N HIS A 28 0.09 -11.01 -10.08
CA HIS A 28 -0.82 -9.90 -9.82
C HIS A 28 -2.09 -9.94 -10.66
N ILE A 29 -2.04 -10.50 -11.87
CA ILE A 29 -3.08 -10.32 -12.87
C ILE A 29 -3.62 -11.62 -13.47
N ASN A 30 -3.04 -12.77 -13.18
CA ASN A 30 -3.44 -14.06 -13.78
C ASN A 30 -3.81 -15.05 -12.68
N GLU A 31 -5.11 -15.26 -12.47
CA GLU A 31 -5.63 -16.17 -11.44
C GLU A 31 -5.19 -17.61 -11.67
N ASP A 32 -5.16 -18.08 -12.91
CA ASP A 32 -4.74 -19.45 -13.22
C ASP A 32 -3.29 -19.68 -12.85
N TYR A 33 -2.43 -18.69 -13.12
CA TYR A 33 -1.05 -18.74 -12.67
C TYR A 33 -0.95 -18.67 -11.14
N ALA A 34 -1.69 -17.77 -10.52
CA ALA A 34 -1.64 -17.59 -9.07
C ALA A 34 -2.03 -18.85 -8.31
N LYS A 35 -2.97 -19.63 -8.83
CA LYS A 35 -3.37 -20.93 -8.27
C LYS A 35 -2.22 -21.92 -8.16
N THR A 36 -1.22 -21.80 -9.02
CA THR A 36 -0.05 -22.69 -9.02
C THR A 36 1.01 -22.28 -8.00
N THR A 37 0.87 -21.11 -7.38
CA THR A 37 1.82 -20.57 -6.42
C THR A 37 1.39 -20.87 -4.98
N LYS A 38 2.31 -20.63 -4.05
CA LYS A 38 2.01 -20.75 -2.60
C LYS A 38 0.91 -19.80 -2.14
N PHE A 39 0.68 -18.69 -2.87
CA PHE A 39 -0.34 -17.70 -2.53
C PHE A 39 -1.75 -18.14 -2.93
N LYS A 40 -1.89 -19.01 -3.93
CA LYS A 40 -3.14 -19.60 -4.44
C LYS A 40 -4.08 -18.62 -5.13
N ARG A 41 -3.86 -17.33 -5.07
CA ARG A 41 -4.63 -16.31 -5.76
C ARG A 41 -3.78 -15.06 -5.95
N CYS A 42 -4.27 -14.12 -6.77
CA CYS A 42 -3.52 -12.92 -7.07
C CYS A 42 -3.27 -12.07 -5.83
N ILE A 43 -2.08 -11.49 -5.76
CA ILE A 43 -1.69 -10.56 -4.70
C ILE A 43 -1.38 -9.19 -5.31
N ALA A 44 -1.56 -8.16 -4.50
CA ALA A 44 -1.24 -6.79 -4.89
C ALA A 44 0.27 -6.57 -4.83
N HIS A 45 0.75 -5.62 -5.63
CA HIS A 45 2.14 -5.17 -5.57
C HIS A 45 2.40 -4.44 -4.26
N GLY A 46 3.55 -4.70 -3.64
CA GLY A 46 3.98 -3.90 -2.48
C GLY A 46 4.04 -2.40 -2.82
N PRO A 47 4.70 -2.01 -3.92
CA PRO A 47 4.74 -0.61 -4.34
C PRO A 47 3.38 0.04 -4.60
N LEU A 48 2.36 -0.72 -5.01
CA LEU A 48 1.01 -0.20 -5.12
C LEU A 48 0.50 0.27 -3.75
N LEU A 49 0.65 -0.55 -2.74
CA LEU A 49 0.21 -0.22 -1.38
C LEU A 49 0.96 0.99 -0.84
N THR A 50 2.27 1.05 -1.04
CA THR A 50 3.06 2.19 -0.58
C THR A 50 2.73 3.47 -1.34
N SER A 51 2.28 3.36 -2.59
CA SER A 51 1.78 4.50 -3.37
C SER A 51 0.51 5.09 -2.76
N PHE A 52 -0.37 4.25 -2.23
CA PHE A 52 -1.55 4.73 -1.50
C PHE A 52 -1.18 5.39 -0.18
N LEU A 53 -0.12 4.95 0.49
CA LEU A 53 0.43 5.69 1.63
C LEU A 53 0.87 7.09 1.19
N GLY A 54 1.49 7.21 0.01
CA GLY A 54 1.85 8.50 -0.58
C GLY A 54 0.65 9.41 -0.78
N LYS A 55 -0.50 8.86 -1.13
CA LYS A 55 -1.74 9.61 -1.22
C LYS A 55 -2.13 10.22 0.12
N LEU A 56 -1.96 9.48 1.22
CA LEU A 56 -2.24 10.00 2.56
C LEU A 56 -1.30 11.16 2.92
N PHE A 57 -0.01 11.05 2.60
CA PHE A 57 0.94 12.13 2.84
C PHE A 57 0.53 13.39 2.09
N ALA A 58 0.12 13.24 0.84
CA ALA A 58 -0.17 14.37 -0.04
C ALA A 58 -1.53 15.02 0.24
N GLN A 59 -2.52 14.25 0.65
CA GLN A 59 -3.89 14.73 0.81
C GLN A 59 -4.30 14.98 2.25
N GLU A 60 -3.77 14.22 3.19
CA GLU A 60 -4.21 14.26 4.58
C GLU A 60 -3.18 14.95 5.49
N TYR A 61 -1.97 14.39 5.59
CA TYR A 61 -0.94 14.94 6.47
C TYR A 61 0.47 14.50 6.06
N PRO A 62 1.43 15.40 5.86
CA PRO A 62 1.38 16.86 6.07
C PRO A 62 0.48 17.59 5.10
N GLY A 63 0.02 16.95 4.02
CA GLY A 63 -0.95 17.51 3.08
C GLY A 63 -0.31 18.10 1.84
N PRO A 64 -1.09 18.87 1.06
CA PRO A 64 -0.62 19.42 -0.21
C PRO A 64 0.67 20.21 -0.07
N GLY A 65 1.59 19.97 -1.01
CA GLY A 65 2.92 20.60 -1.01
C GLY A 65 3.99 19.75 -0.34
N SER A 66 3.63 18.68 0.35
CA SER A 66 4.62 17.77 0.94
C SER A 66 5.36 16.99 -0.13
N ILE A 67 6.64 16.74 0.09
CA ILE A 67 7.50 15.99 -0.81
C ILE A 67 8.07 14.81 -0.04
N LEU A 68 7.91 13.61 -0.59
CA LEU A 68 8.51 12.42 0.00
C LEU A 68 10.02 12.43 -0.26
N VAL A 69 10.80 12.38 0.81
CA VAL A 69 12.27 12.40 0.74
C VAL A 69 12.84 11.00 0.92
N GLU A 70 12.28 10.24 1.86
CA GLU A 70 12.75 8.91 2.17
C GLU A 70 11.59 8.05 2.64
N GLN A 71 11.59 6.78 2.25
CA GLN A 71 10.59 5.83 2.68
C GLN A 71 11.24 4.46 2.87
N ASN A 72 11.00 3.85 4.03
CA ASN A 72 11.47 2.50 4.32
C ASN A 72 10.26 1.63 4.61
N ASN A 73 10.14 0.53 3.86
CA ASN A 73 9.01 -0.38 3.99
C ASN A 73 9.48 -1.81 4.14
N LYS A 74 8.76 -2.56 4.95
CA LYS A 74 8.98 -3.99 5.11
C LYS A 74 7.67 -4.70 4.76
N PHE A 75 7.70 -5.54 3.74
CA PHE A 75 6.53 -6.30 3.29
C PHE A 75 6.47 -7.61 4.07
N ILE A 76 5.52 -7.69 5.00
CA ILE A 76 5.45 -8.76 5.99
C ILE A 76 4.54 -9.89 5.53
N LYS A 77 3.35 -9.55 5.05
CA LYS A 77 2.34 -10.49 4.57
C LYS A 77 1.77 -10.01 3.24
N PRO A 78 1.32 -10.93 2.37
CA PRO A 78 0.72 -10.52 1.10
C PRO A 78 -0.63 -9.84 1.32
N CYS A 79 -0.93 -8.86 0.45
CA CYS A 79 -2.26 -8.31 0.31
C CYS A 79 -2.93 -9.01 -0.87
N TYR A 80 -4.01 -9.71 -0.63
CA TYR A 80 -4.73 -10.39 -1.70
C TYR A 80 -5.62 -9.41 -2.45
N VAL A 81 -5.72 -9.60 -3.76
CA VAL A 81 -6.65 -8.82 -4.57
C VAL A 81 -8.07 -9.02 -4.02
N GLY A 82 -8.78 -7.90 -3.82
CA GLY A 82 -10.11 -7.90 -3.18
C GLY A 82 -10.08 -7.57 -1.70
N ASP A 83 -8.92 -7.60 -1.05
CA ASP A 83 -8.81 -7.24 0.36
C ASP A 83 -9.14 -5.77 0.59
N ASN A 84 -9.78 -5.51 1.72
CA ASN A 84 -9.87 -4.17 2.28
C ASN A 84 -8.66 -3.96 3.18
N VAL A 85 -7.94 -2.87 2.96
CA VAL A 85 -6.78 -2.53 3.78
C VAL A 85 -7.04 -1.25 4.54
N ILE A 86 -6.47 -1.17 5.73
CA ILE A 86 -6.51 0.02 6.57
C ILE A 86 -5.10 0.57 6.62
N MET A 87 -4.96 1.79 6.10
CA MET A 87 -3.69 2.50 6.10
C MET A 87 -3.67 3.49 7.24
N THR A 88 -2.65 3.41 8.05
CA THR A 88 -2.48 4.25 9.23
C THR A 88 -1.21 5.06 9.11
N LEU A 89 -1.32 6.34 9.47
CA LEU A 89 -0.25 7.31 9.45
C LEU A 89 -0.20 7.97 10.82
N GLN A 90 0.98 7.95 11.44
CA GLN A 90 1.19 8.55 12.76
C GLN A 90 2.39 9.48 12.73
N LEU A 91 2.24 10.68 13.24
CA LEU A 91 3.38 11.58 13.40
C LEU A 91 4.27 11.06 14.54
N GLU A 92 5.53 10.76 14.20
CA GLU A 92 6.54 10.38 15.18
C GLU A 92 7.29 11.60 15.69
N ASN A 93 7.75 12.45 14.75
CA ASN A 93 8.56 13.63 15.08
C ASN A 93 8.47 14.65 13.97
N LYS A 94 8.76 15.89 14.32
CA LYS A 94 8.87 17.00 13.37
C LYS A 94 10.11 17.83 13.72
N GLU A 95 10.98 18.03 12.73
CA GLU A 95 12.17 18.85 12.88
C GLU A 95 12.21 19.88 11.74
N GLY A 96 11.91 21.14 12.06
CA GLY A 96 11.78 22.17 11.03
C GLY A 96 10.67 21.81 10.05
N ASN A 97 11.04 21.68 8.77
CA ASN A 97 10.10 21.30 7.70
C ASN A 97 10.08 19.79 7.42
N PHE A 98 10.81 18.99 8.22
CA PHE A 98 10.83 17.54 8.04
C PHE A 98 9.85 16.88 8.99
N TYR A 99 8.98 16.03 8.42
CA TYR A 99 7.98 15.25 9.14
C TYR A 99 8.39 13.80 9.10
N TYR A 100 8.50 13.18 10.26
CA TYR A 100 8.84 11.77 10.41
C TYR A 100 7.57 11.02 10.79
N LEU A 101 7.13 10.14 9.91
CA LEU A 101 5.85 9.46 10.04
C LEU A 101 6.05 7.96 10.13
N ASN A 102 5.36 7.33 11.06
CA ASN A 102 5.20 5.89 11.07
C ASN A 102 3.97 5.51 10.25
N THR A 103 4.10 4.49 9.44
CA THR A 103 3.02 4.04 8.57
C THR A 103 2.79 2.55 8.73
N TYR A 104 1.53 2.16 8.68
CA TYR A 104 1.13 0.76 8.80
C TYR A 104 0.05 0.46 7.78
N VAL A 105 0.07 -0.76 7.24
CA VAL A 105 -1.01 -1.28 6.41
C VAL A 105 -1.46 -2.59 7.02
N HIS A 106 -2.72 -2.66 7.42
CA HIS A 106 -3.36 -3.87 7.95
C HIS A 106 -4.48 -4.30 7.01
N ASN A 107 -4.77 -5.60 6.97
CA ASN A 107 -6.02 -6.05 6.34
C ASN A 107 -7.19 -5.89 7.32
N ASP A 108 -8.41 -6.24 6.89
CA ASP A 108 -9.61 -6.10 7.71
C ASP A 108 -9.72 -7.17 8.81
N LYS A 109 -8.79 -8.11 8.86
CA LYS A 109 -8.64 -9.09 9.94
C LYS A 109 -7.55 -8.68 10.92
N ASP A 110 -7.10 -7.43 10.85
CA ASP A 110 -6.08 -6.84 11.72
C ASP A 110 -4.69 -7.50 11.57
N VAL A 111 -4.41 -8.09 10.40
CA VAL A 111 -3.09 -8.65 10.09
C VAL A 111 -2.21 -7.56 9.49
N LEU A 112 -1.03 -7.35 10.06
CA LEU A 112 -0.07 -6.37 9.55
C LEU A 112 0.54 -6.86 8.24
N LEU A 113 0.41 -6.06 7.19
CA LEU A 113 0.94 -6.35 5.84
C LEU A 113 2.24 -5.60 5.57
N ILE A 114 2.32 -4.37 6.06
CA ILE A 114 3.50 -3.50 5.90
C ILE A 114 3.74 -2.75 7.19
#